data_5ad1abde641ed182d67874f6c2b89840
#
_entry.id   5ad1abde641ed182d67874f6c2b89840
#
_cell.length_a   1.000
_cell.length_b   1.000
_cell.length_c   1.000
_cell.angle_alpha   90.00
_cell.angle_beta   90.00
_cell.angle_gamma   90.00
#
_symmetry.space_group_name_H-M   'P 1'
#
loop_
_entity.id
_entity.type
_entity.pdbx_description
1 polymer ?
#
loop_
_entity_poly.entity_id
_entity_poly.type
_entity_poly.pdbx_seq_one_letter_code
_entity_poly.pdbx_strand_id
1 'polypeptide(L)'
;IIALVAANRLVFAYSNKQINDAFMQALLVPNSSGQFSTIGQALQAAKKYYFSRNGDRINAFKFGLMGDPAMRIVQPKYQINCTELNQMPWSDTINLRAGGKYTIKGNLSEKNQTIQN
;
A
#
# COMPACT_ATOMS: atom_id res chain seq x y z
N ILE A 1 -12.12 -2.02 -15.94
CA ILE A 1 -11.98 -2.46 -14.52
C ILE A 1 -11.19 -3.75 -14.53
N ILE A 2 -10.08 -3.77 -13.82
CA ILE A 2 -9.17 -4.91 -13.83
C ILE A 2 -9.50 -5.88 -12.68
N ALA A 3 -9.85 -5.35 -11.52
CA ALA A 3 -10.34 -6.09 -10.38
C ALA A 3 -11.22 -5.19 -9.50
N LEU A 4 -12.17 -5.78 -8.82
CA LEU A 4 -13.02 -5.12 -7.82
C LEU A 4 -13.13 -6.02 -6.60
N VAL A 5 -12.80 -5.49 -5.43
CA VAL A 5 -13.09 -6.12 -4.14
C VAL A 5 -14.20 -5.32 -3.48
N ALA A 6 -15.33 -5.94 -3.27
CA ALA A 6 -16.53 -5.26 -2.76
C ALA A 6 -17.39 -6.19 -1.91
N ALA A 7 -18.24 -5.60 -1.07
CA ALA A 7 -19.32 -6.30 -0.44
C ALA A 7 -20.48 -6.46 -1.41
N ASN A 8 -21.02 -7.67 -1.54
CA ASN A 8 -22.15 -8.00 -2.41
C ASN A 8 -23.51 -7.96 -1.69
N ARG A 9 -23.51 -7.63 -0.40
CA ARG A 9 -24.68 -7.49 0.48
C ARG A 9 -24.44 -6.43 1.52
N LEU A 10 -25.47 -6.06 2.27
CA LEU A 10 -25.37 -5.16 3.42
C LEU A 10 -24.35 -5.67 4.44
N VAL A 11 -23.45 -4.81 4.84
CA VAL A 11 -22.40 -5.07 5.81
C VAL A 11 -22.47 -4.04 6.95
N PHE A 12 -21.94 -4.42 8.12
CA PHE A 12 -21.82 -3.49 9.24
C PHE A 12 -20.58 -2.60 9.06
N ALA A 13 -20.73 -1.29 9.27
CA ALA A 13 -19.68 -0.31 9.03
C ALA A 13 -18.37 -0.64 9.78
N TYR A 14 -18.46 -1.03 11.06
CA TYR A 14 -17.29 -1.38 11.87
C TYR A 14 -16.57 -2.64 11.33
N SER A 15 -17.32 -3.68 11.03
CA SER A 15 -16.78 -4.91 10.46
C SER A 15 -16.19 -4.71 9.06
N ASN A 16 -16.82 -3.85 8.26
CA ASN A 16 -16.32 -3.45 6.95
C ASN A 16 -14.96 -2.75 7.06
N LYS A 17 -14.84 -1.79 8.00
CA LYS A 17 -13.56 -1.11 8.24
C LYS A 17 -12.45 -2.11 8.58
N GLN A 18 -12.70 -3.06 9.48
CA GLN A 18 -11.68 -4.03 9.88
C GLN A 18 -11.19 -4.91 8.72
N ILE A 19 -12.10 -5.40 7.88
CA ILE A 19 -11.74 -6.20 6.70
C ILE A 19 -10.98 -5.33 5.69
N ASN A 20 -11.41 -4.08 5.48
CA ASN A 20 -10.75 -3.16 4.56
C ASN A 20 -9.33 -2.81 5.03
N ASP A 21 -9.15 -2.48 6.30
CA ASP A 21 -7.84 -2.17 6.87
C ASP A 21 -6.88 -3.37 6.72
N ALA A 22 -7.34 -4.57 7.05
CA ALA A 22 -6.57 -5.80 6.91
C ALA A 22 -6.25 -6.11 5.43
N PHE A 23 -7.18 -5.84 4.52
CA PHE A 23 -6.96 -6.02 3.08
C PHE A 23 -5.90 -5.06 2.55
N MET A 24 -6.02 -3.77 2.89
CA MET A 24 -5.05 -2.76 2.47
C MET A 24 -3.66 -3.03 3.04
N GLN A 25 -3.58 -3.44 4.30
CA GLN A 25 -2.32 -3.84 4.91
C GLN A 25 -1.68 -5.02 4.17
N ALA A 26 -2.45 -6.09 3.90
CA ALA A 26 -1.93 -7.26 3.20
C ALA A 26 -1.56 -6.97 1.73
N LEU A 27 -2.20 -6.00 1.10
CA LEU A 27 -1.99 -5.64 -0.30
C LEU A 27 -0.79 -4.70 -0.50
N LEU A 28 -0.62 -3.73 0.41
CA LEU A 28 0.32 -2.61 0.25
C LEU A 28 1.60 -2.76 1.09
N VAL A 29 1.62 -3.68 2.04
CA VAL A 29 2.81 -3.96 2.86
C VAL A 29 3.46 -5.25 2.37
N PRO A 30 4.75 -5.23 1.99
CA PRO A 30 5.45 -6.42 1.55
C PRO A 30 5.65 -7.41 2.72
N ASN A 31 5.72 -8.68 2.40
CA ASN A 31 6.07 -9.72 3.37
C ASN A 31 7.55 -9.64 3.77
N SER A 32 8.00 -10.51 4.68
CA SER A 32 9.39 -10.57 5.14
C SER A 32 10.42 -10.81 4.03
N SER A 33 10.00 -11.33 2.88
CA SER A 33 10.84 -11.52 1.69
C SER A 33 10.77 -10.33 0.72
N GLY A 34 10.12 -9.23 1.09
CA GLY A 34 9.96 -8.04 0.24
C GLY A 34 8.98 -8.22 -0.92
N GLN A 35 8.14 -9.25 -0.90
CA GLN A 35 7.16 -9.50 -1.94
C GLN A 35 5.77 -9.00 -1.52
N PHE A 36 5.07 -8.36 -2.46
CA PHE A 36 3.68 -7.94 -2.30
C PHE A 36 2.72 -9.08 -2.62
N SER A 37 1.62 -9.14 -1.90
CA SER A 37 0.57 -10.12 -2.12
C SER A 37 -0.16 -9.86 -3.46
N THR A 38 -0.73 -10.91 -4.04
CA THR A 38 -1.74 -10.76 -5.09
C THR A 38 -3.05 -10.26 -4.46
N ILE A 39 -3.96 -9.72 -5.27
CA ILE A 39 -5.27 -9.24 -4.78
C ILE A 39 -6.03 -10.37 -4.08
N GLY A 40 -6.00 -11.58 -4.63
CA GLY A 40 -6.64 -12.77 -4.03
C GLY A 40 -6.00 -13.17 -2.70
N GLN A 41 -4.66 -13.17 -2.62
CA GLN A 41 -3.95 -13.44 -1.38
C GLN A 41 -4.24 -12.41 -0.30
N ALA A 42 -4.27 -11.12 -0.67
CA ALA A 42 -4.60 -10.04 0.25
C ALA A 42 -6.03 -10.17 0.81
N LEU A 43 -7.02 -10.48 -0.05
CA LEU A 43 -8.38 -10.72 0.40
C LEU A 43 -8.50 -11.94 1.30
N GLN A 44 -7.79 -13.03 0.97
CA GLN A 44 -7.74 -14.22 1.82
C GLN A 44 -7.13 -13.91 3.20
N ALA A 45 -6.02 -13.18 3.24
CA ALA A 45 -5.36 -12.77 4.48
C ALA A 45 -6.27 -11.90 5.34
N ALA A 46 -6.97 -10.93 4.72
CA ALA A 46 -7.92 -10.06 5.41
C ALA A 46 -9.07 -10.86 6.04
N LYS A 47 -9.64 -11.81 5.31
CA LYS A 47 -10.70 -12.68 5.84
C LYS A 47 -10.19 -13.57 6.98
N LYS A 48 -9.01 -14.16 6.86
CA LYS A 48 -8.40 -14.96 7.94
C LYS A 48 -8.16 -14.12 9.20
N TYR A 49 -7.61 -12.92 9.05
CA TYR A 49 -7.40 -11.99 10.15
C TYR A 49 -8.71 -11.63 10.84
N TYR A 50 -9.75 -11.32 10.07
CA TYR A 50 -11.06 -10.96 10.59
C TYR A 50 -11.69 -12.13 11.36
N PHE A 51 -11.62 -13.36 10.83
CA PHE A 51 -12.12 -14.55 11.51
C PHE A 51 -11.41 -14.82 12.84
N SER A 52 -10.10 -14.64 12.91
CA SER A 52 -9.35 -14.86 14.13
C SER A 52 -9.68 -13.87 15.25
N ARG A 53 -10.21 -12.70 14.90
CA ARG A 53 -10.52 -11.63 15.86
C ARG A 53 -11.97 -11.57 16.28
N ASN A 54 -12.91 -11.78 15.37
CA ASN A 54 -14.33 -11.46 15.58
C ASN A 54 -15.26 -12.68 15.49
N GLY A 55 -14.81 -13.76 14.89
CA GLY A 55 -15.65 -14.94 14.68
C GLY A 55 -16.83 -14.76 13.72
N ASP A 56 -17.09 -13.54 13.21
CA ASP A 56 -18.20 -13.24 12.30
C ASP A 56 -17.87 -13.67 10.86
N ARG A 57 -18.12 -14.93 10.60
CA ARG A 57 -17.92 -15.52 9.28
C ARG A 57 -18.90 -14.99 8.24
N ILE A 58 -20.16 -14.71 8.66
CA ILE A 58 -21.21 -14.28 7.76
C ILE A 58 -20.84 -12.95 7.09
N ASN A 59 -20.33 -11.99 7.88
CA ASN A 59 -19.94 -10.70 7.33
C ASN A 59 -18.76 -10.82 6.35
N ALA A 60 -17.77 -11.65 6.65
CA ALA A 60 -16.63 -11.85 5.77
C ALA A 60 -16.98 -12.54 4.44
N PHE A 61 -17.99 -13.43 4.43
CA PHE A 61 -18.46 -14.05 3.19
C PHE A 61 -19.17 -13.07 2.24
N LYS A 62 -19.61 -11.94 2.75
CA LYS A 62 -20.24 -10.90 1.91
C LYS A 62 -19.23 -10.17 1.02
N PHE A 63 -17.93 -10.27 1.30
CA PHE A 63 -16.90 -9.67 0.46
C PHE A 63 -16.44 -10.65 -0.62
N GLY A 64 -16.54 -10.19 -1.86
CA GLY A 64 -16.11 -10.93 -3.05
C GLY A 64 -15.03 -10.21 -3.83
N LEU A 65 -14.27 -10.96 -4.60
CA LEU A 65 -13.37 -10.46 -5.63
C LEU A 65 -13.99 -10.78 -7.00
N MET A 66 -14.14 -9.74 -7.80
CA MET A 66 -14.45 -9.85 -9.22
C MET A 66 -13.23 -9.45 -10.01
N GLY A 67 -12.67 -10.34 -10.82
CA GLY A 67 -11.46 -10.16 -11.60
C GLY A 67 -10.44 -11.27 -11.35
N ASP A 68 -9.20 -11.06 -11.79
CA ASP A 68 -8.14 -12.04 -11.65
C ASP A 68 -7.51 -12.00 -10.24
N PRO A 69 -7.62 -13.08 -9.44
CA PRO A 69 -7.03 -13.14 -8.10
C PRO A 69 -5.49 -13.20 -8.12
N ALA A 70 -4.87 -13.58 -9.24
CA ALA A 70 -3.43 -13.66 -9.38
C ALA A 70 -2.77 -12.30 -9.64
N MET A 71 -3.56 -11.28 -9.94
CA MET A 71 -3.08 -9.94 -10.23
C MET A 71 -2.36 -9.33 -9.04
N ARG A 72 -1.26 -8.63 -9.31
CA ARG A 72 -0.52 -7.80 -8.35
C ARG A 72 -0.67 -6.33 -8.70
N ILE A 73 -0.77 -5.49 -7.67
CA ILE A 73 -0.64 -4.05 -7.88
C ILE A 73 0.85 -3.74 -8.15
N VAL A 74 1.09 -2.96 -9.19
CA VAL A 74 2.44 -2.46 -9.47
C VAL A 74 2.83 -1.49 -8.36
N GLN A 75 3.92 -1.80 -7.69
CA GLN A 75 4.51 -0.95 -6.66
C GLN A 75 5.73 -0.23 -7.23
N PRO A 76 6.02 0.97 -6.76
CA PRO A 76 7.25 1.67 -7.15
C PRO A 76 8.47 0.81 -6.83
N LYS A 77 9.28 0.53 -7.86
CA LYS A 77 10.52 -0.22 -7.71
C LYS A 77 11.60 0.62 -7.03
N TYR A 78 11.57 1.91 -7.34
CA TYR A 78 12.57 2.87 -6.92
C TYR A 78 11.99 3.88 -5.93
N GLN A 79 12.82 4.29 -4.99
CA GLN A 79 12.55 5.37 -4.06
C GLN A 79 13.51 6.52 -4.34
N ILE A 80 12.99 7.74 -4.33
CA ILE A 80 13.77 8.97 -4.44
C ILE A 80 13.89 9.54 -3.04
N ASN A 81 15.11 9.62 -2.54
CA ASN A 81 15.41 10.25 -1.25
C ASN A 81 16.08 11.60 -1.51
N CYS A 82 15.39 12.69 -1.22
CA CYS A 82 15.96 14.02 -1.33
C CYS A 82 16.99 14.21 -0.21
N THR A 83 18.19 14.68 -0.55
CA THR A 83 19.29 14.87 0.40
C THR A 83 19.68 16.32 0.60
N GLU A 84 19.50 17.16 -0.41
CA GLU A 84 19.87 18.57 -0.35
C GLU A 84 18.89 19.46 -1.11
N LEU A 85 18.74 20.69 -0.63
CA LEU A 85 18.11 21.80 -1.34
C LEU A 85 19.09 22.99 -1.37
N ASN A 86 19.47 23.45 -2.57
CA ASN A 86 20.42 24.55 -2.76
C ASN A 86 21.70 24.39 -1.93
N GLN A 87 22.29 23.18 -1.88
CA GLN A 87 23.48 22.81 -1.11
C GLN A 87 23.28 22.78 0.42
N MET A 88 22.06 22.97 0.91
CA MET A 88 21.71 22.77 2.31
C MET A 88 21.09 21.38 2.52
N PRO A 89 21.34 20.73 3.66
CA PRO A 89 20.73 19.43 3.96
C PRO A 89 19.21 19.51 3.87
N TRP A 90 18.59 18.43 3.38
CA TRP A 90 17.12 18.32 3.31
C TRP A 90 16.51 18.36 4.71
N SER A 91 15.43 19.10 4.87
CA SER A 91 14.66 19.20 6.11
C SER A 91 13.20 18.89 5.83
N ASP A 92 12.48 18.37 6.84
CA ASP A 92 11.06 18.01 6.73
C ASP A 92 10.15 19.23 6.48
N THR A 93 10.65 20.41 6.85
CA THR A 93 9.93 21.68 6.59
C THR A 93 10.84 22.62 5.84
N ILE A 94 10.43 22.96 4.62
CA ILE A 94 11.20 23.84 3.73
C ILE A 94 10.29 24.99 3.30
N ASN A 95 10.72 26.22 3.56
CA ASN A 95 10.03 27.42 3.08
C ASN A 95 10.57 27.82 1.70
N LEU A 96 9.74 27.69 0.68
CA LEU A 96 10.07 28.06 -0.69
C LEU A 96 9.35 29.36 -1.05
N ARG A 97 10.08 30.27 -1.69
CA ARG A 97 9.50 31.52 -2.22
C ARG A 97 8.93 31.27 -3.62
N ALA A 98 7.72 31.68 -3.86
CA ALA A 98 7.10 31.57 -5.20
C ALA A 98 7.96 32.28 -6.26
N GLY A 99 8.17 31.63 -7.41
CA GLY A 99 9.00 32.13 -8.50
C GLY A 99 10.52 31.97 -8.30
N GLY A 100 10.96 31.40 -7.17
CA GLY A 100 12.38 31.08 -6.93
C GLY A 100 12.86 29.91 -7.78
N LYS A 101 14.18 29.89 -8.11
CA LYS A 101 14.86 28.70 -8.67
C LYS A 101 15.48 27.91 -7.54
N TYR A 102 15.24 26.59 -7.56
CA TYR A 102 15.73 25.69 -6.52
C TYR A 102 16.39 24.47 -7.16
N THR A 103 17.52 24.06 -6.59
CA THR A 103 18.20 22.84 -7.00
C THR A 103 18.00 21.80 -5.90
N ILE A 104 17.36 20.69 -6.27
CA ILE A 104 17.16 19.56 -5.36
C ILE A 104 18.13 18.47 -5.77
N LYS A 105 18.90 17.93 -4.82
CA LYS A 105 19.68 16.72 -4.99
C LYS A 105 19.03 15.58 -4.23
N GLY A 106 19.16 14.39 -4.74
CA GLY A 106 18.64 13.18 -4.12
C GLY A 106 19.31 11.95 -4.69
N ASN A 107 19.07 10.83 -4.01
CA ASN A 107 19.55 9.52 -4.43
C ASN A 107 18.37 8.66 -4.84
N LEU A 108 18.58 7.87 -5.90
CA LEU A 108 17.68 6.82 -6.28
C LEU A 108 18.08 5.53 -5.58
N SER A 109 17.14 4.88 -4.90
CA SER A 109 17.39 3.60 -4.24
C SER A 109 16.40 2.53 -4.70
N GLU A 110 16.87 1.30 -4.77
CA GLU A 110 16.05 0.11 -4.93
C GLU A 110 16.24 -0.76 -3.70
N LYS A 111 15.13 -1.12 -3.00
CA LYS A 111 15.16 -1.93 -1.76
C LYS A 111 16.19 -1.45 -0.72
N ASN A 112 16.26 -0.14 -0.49
CA ASN A 112 17.20 0.53 0.42
C ASN A 112 18.69 0.47 0.00
N GLN A 113 18.99 0.07 -1.22
CA GLN A 113 20.34 0.17 -1.78
C GLN A 113 20.39 1.34 -2.77
N THR A 114 21.34 2.26 -2.54
CA THR A 114 21.56 3.39 -3.47
C THR A 114 22.09 2.86 -4.80
N ILE A 115 21.44 3.25 -5.89
CA ILE A 115 21.90 2.92 -7.24
C ILE A 115 23.02 3.90 -7.59
N GLN A 116 24.21 3.38 -7.77
CA GLN A 116 25.35 4.15 -8.30
C GLN A 116 25.38 3.97 -9.82
N ASN A 117 25.57 5.09 -10.53
CA ASN A 117 25.86 5.11 -11.96
C ASN A 117 27.34 4.97 -12.18
#